data_45ba5b69fffb45eaa0c85df2ce5f6efc
#
_entry.id   45ba5b69fffb45eaa0c85df2ce5f6efc
#
_cell.length_a   1.000
_cell.length_b   1.000
_cell.length_c   1.000
_cell.angle_alpha   90.00
_cell.angle_beta   90.00
_cell.angle_gamma   90.00
#
_symmetry.space_group_name_H-M   'P 1'
#
loop_
_entity.id
_entity.type
_entity.pdbx_description
1 polymer ?
#
loop_
_entity_poly.entity_id
_entity_poly.type
_entity_poly.pdbx_seq_one_letter_code
_entity_poly.pdbx_strand_id
1 'polypeptide(L)'
;MPSESVKVVVRVRPLSRKEQQDGHIATTVAEEAQGTITCTNPKADASDPPKSFTFDAVFAANCTQKSIYDKCGATVVEAVLNGYNGTIFAYGQTGAGKTFAMEGVPDPPELRGIIPNAFQHIFDKVAVAEEHQHFLVRASYLEIYNEEIRDLLYLHVSEYHLSSTRDHSAS
;
A
#
# COMPACT_ATOMS: atom_id res chain seq x y z
N MET A 1 21.96 12.79 11.04
CA MET A 1 21.20 11.83 10.19
C MET A 1 19.85 12.45 9.94
N PRO A 2 19.33 12.51 8.72
CA PRO A 2 17.94 12.90 8.52
C PRO A 2 17.07 11.92 9.31
N SER A 3 16.11 12.42 10.07
CA SER A 3 15.16 11.57 10.79
C SER A 3 14.38 10.77 9.76
N GLU A 4 14.44 9.44 9.81
CA GLU A 4 13.56 8.57 9.04
C GLU A 4 12.14 8.80 9.56
N SER A 5 11.41 9.68 8.91
CA SER A 5 10.00 9.89 9.21
C SER A 5 9.15 8.94 8.37
N VAL A 6 8.19 8.30 9.01
CA VAL A 6 7.16 7.54 8.31
C VAL A 6 6.41 8.51 7.39
N LYS A 7 6.37 8.21 6.09
CA LYS A 7 5.56 8.95 5.13
C LYS A 7 4.16 8.37 5.08
N VAL A 8 3.17 9.18 5.30
CA VAL A 8 1.77 8.80 5.25
C VAL A 8 1.11 9.42 4.02
N VAL A 9 0.60 8.58 3.15
CA VAL A 9 -0.12 9.01 1.96
C VAL A 9 -1.54 8.45 1.96
N VAL A 10 -2.47 9.22 1.46
CA VAL A 10 -3.88 8.82 1.44
C VAL A 10 -4.38 8.77 0.00
N ARG A 11 -5.06 7.68 -0.34
CA ARG A 11 -5.73 7.49 -1.62
C ARG A 11 -7.22 7.42 -1.42
N VAL A 12 -7.96 8.25 -2.11
CA VAL A 12 -9.41 8.18 -2.15
C VAL A 12 -9.84 7.15 -3.19
N ARG A 13 -10.64 6.17 -2.79
CA ARG A 13 -11.25 5.20 -3.70
C ARG A 13 -12.46 5.83 -4.40
N PRO A 14 -12.62 5.65 -5.72
CA PRO A 14 -13.86 6.06 -6.38
C PRO A 14 -15.06 5.27 -5.85
N LEU A 15 -16.23 5.85 -5.92
CA LEU A 15 -17.47 5.12 -5.64
C LEU A 15 -17.65 3.99 -6.65
N SER A 16 -17.99 2.80 -6.17
CA SER A 16 -18.32 1.66 -7.01
C SER A 16 -19.62 1.92 -7.78
N ARG A 17 -19.84 1.18 -8.87
CA ARG A 17 -21.10 1.28 -9.65
C ARG A 17 -22.33 1.03 -8.77
N LYS A 18 -22.24 0.09 -7.83
CA LYS A 18 -23.31 -0.22 -6.90
C LYS A 18 -23.59 0.97 -5.96
N GLU A 19 -22.56 1.54 -5.36
CA GLU A 19 -22.69 2.71 -4.48
C GLU A 19 -23.32 3.90 -5.21
N GLN A 20 -22.95 4.13 -6.48
CA GLN A 20 -23.57 5.17 -7.32
C GLN A 20 -25.05 4.88 -7.62
N GLN A 21 -25.40 3.62 -7.92
CA GLN A 21 -26.77 3.20 -8.16
C GLN A 21 -27.64 3.30 -6.90
N ASP A 22 -27.06 3.03 -5.73
CA ASP A 22 -27.71 3.16 -4.43
C ASP A 22 -27.82 4.62 -3.96
N GLY A 23 -27.37 5.59 -4.78
CA GLY A 23 -27.49 7.02 -4.52
C GLY A 23 -26.46 7.56 -3.53
N HIS A 24 -25.36 6.84 -3.26
CA HIS A 24 -24.29 7.36 -2.41
C HIS A 24 -23.55 8.51 -3.10
N ILE A 25 -23.11 9.47 -2.29
CA ILE A 25 -22.35 10.65 -2.74
C ILE A 25 -20.92 10.61 -2.17
N ALA A 26 -19.99 11.22 -2.90
CA ALA A 26 -18.63 11.40 -2.41
C ALA A 26 -18.66 12.42 -1.26
N THR A 27 -18.11 12.00 -0.11
CA THR A 27 -18.05 12.82 1.12
C THR A 27 -16.64 13.32 1.41
N THR A 28 -15.68 13.01 0.53
CA THR A 28 -14.27 13.39 0.68
C THR A 28 -13.82 14.16 -0.53
N VAL A 29 -13.08 15.25 -0.30
CA VAL A 29 -12.38 16.03 -1.31
C VAL A 29 -10.89 15.94 -1.04
N ALA A 30 -10.12 15.54 -2.05
CA ALA A 30 -8.67 15.48 -2.00
C ALA A 30 -8.07 16.66 -2.76
N GLU A 31 -7.25 17.45 -2.09
CA GLU A 31 -6.49 18.57 -2.65
C GLU A 31 -5.02 18.15 -2.76
N GLU A 32 -4.66 17.52 -3.87
CA GLU A 32 -3.35 16.89 -4.08
C GLU A 32 -2.19 17.88 -3.94
N ALA A 33 -2.36 19.12 -4.44
CA ALA A 33 -1.33 20.15 -4.37
C ALA A 33 -1.00 20.59 -2.94
N GLN A 34 -1.96 20.49 -2.02
CA GLN A 34 -1.85 20.89 -0.63
C GLN A 34 -1.61 19.70 0.32
N GLY A 35 -1.74 18.48 -0.19
CA GLY A 35 -1.68 17.26 0.64
C GLY A 35 -2.84 17.16 1.62
N THR A 36 -4.01 17.72 1.30
CA THR A 36 -5.14 17.83 2.25
C THR A 36 -6.33 17.00 1.79
N ILE A 37 -6.98 16.34 2.74
CA ILE A 37 -8.28 15.69 2.56
C ILE A 37 -9.30 16.35 3.46
N THR A 38 -10.41 16.77 2.90
CA THR A 38 -11.57 17.29 3.62
C THR A 38 -12.70 16.28 3.57
N CYS A 39 -13.21 15.91 4.75
CA CYS A 39 -14.33 15.00 4.92
C CYS A 39 -15.57 15.78 5.37
N THR A 40 -16.67 15.60 4.65
CA THR A 40 -17.95 16.24 4.96
C THR A 40 -18.98 15.19 5.39
N ASN A 41 -19.63 15.39 6.51
CA ASN A 41 -20.77 14.57 6.89
C ASN A 41 -22.03 15.08 6.14
N PRO A 42 -22.61 14.29 5.21
CA PRO A 42 -23.76 14.75 4.44
C PRO A 42 -25.05 14.92 5.26
N LYS A 43 -25.05 14.41 6.50
CA LYS A 43 -26.16 14.54 7.45
C LYS A 43 -25.88 15.57 8.55
N ALA A 44 -24.76 16.27 8.46
CA ALA A 44 -24.39 17.30 9.42
C ALA A 44 -25.31 18.52 9.30
N ASP A 45 -25.58 19.14 10.41
CA ASP A 45 -26.15 20.49 10.46
C ASP A 45 -25.03 21.54 10.42
N ALA A 46 -25.40 22.81 10.45
CA ALA A 46 -24.45 23.92 10.40
C ALA A 46 -23.44 23.95 11.57
N SER A 47 -23.65 23.16 12.61
CA SER A 47 -22.79 23.09 13.80
C SER A 47 -21.66 22.06 13.69
N ASP A 48 -21.70 21.16 12.67
CA ASP A 48 -20.66 20.15 12.42
C ASP A 48 -19.90 20.46 11.10
N PRO A 49 -18.89 21.31 11.14
CA PRO A 49 -18.17 21.72 9.95
C PRO A 49 -17.35 20.56 9.36
N PRO A 50 -17.00 20.61 8.06
CA PRO A 50 -16.11 19.66 7.44
C PRO A 50 -14.79 19.52 8.18
N LYS A 51 -14.25 18.29 8.25
CA LYS A 51 -12.96 18.01 8.91
C LYS A 51 -11.89 17.86 7.86
N SER A 52 -10.80 18.62 8.01
CA SER A 52 -9.65 18.57 7.12
C SER A 52 -8.44 17.95 7.81
N PHE A 53 -7.69 17.14 7.05
CA PHE A 53 -6.50 16.45 7.49
C PHE A 53 -5.40 16.66 6.46
N THR A 54 -4.15 16.84 6.93
CA THR A 54 -2.98 17.02 6.07
C THR A 54 -2.07 15.80 6.17
N PHE A 55 -1.56 15.34 5.01
CA PHE A 55 -0.68 14.18 4.87
C PHE A 55 0.50 14.53 3.97
N ASP A 56 1.50 13.66 3.89
CA ASP A 56 2.67 13.86 3.01
C ASP A 56 2.29 13.88 1.52
N ALA A 57 1.25 13.15 1.14
CA ALA A 57 0.58 13.25 -0.14
C ALA A 57 -0.85 12.72 -0.06
N VAL A 58 -1.71 13.24 -0.92
CA VAL A 58 -3.06 12.70 -1.13
C VAL A 58 -3.29 12.44 -2.61
N PHE A 59 -4.11 11.45 -2.91
CA PHE A 59 -4.47 11.06 -4.26
C PHE A 59 -5.98 11.03 -4.40
N ALA A 60 -6.49 11.78 -5.35
CA ALA A 60 -7.91 11.82 -5.66
C ALA A 60 -8.39 10.50 -6.29
N ALA A 61 -9.69 10.34 -6.39
CA ALA A 61 -10.32 9.11 -6.89
C ALA A 61 -9.94 8.75 -8.35
N ASN A 62 -9.54 9.72 -9.14
CA ASN A 62 -9.11 9.56 -10.54
C ASN A 62 -7.60 9.38 -10.72
N CYS A 63 -6.83 9.27 -9.64
CA CYS A 63 -5.39 9.07 -9.71
C CYS A 63 -5.04 7.73 -10.39
N THR A 64 -3.89 7.69 -11.06
CA THR A 64 -3.38 6.47 -11.70
C THR A 64 -2.55 5.64 -10.74
N GLN A 65 -2.45 4.34 -11.00
CA GLN A 65 -1.54 3.46 -10.25
C GLN A 65 -0.08 3.91 -10.40
N LYS A 66 0.28 4.36 -11.60
CA LYS A 66 1.63 4.86 -11.86
C LYS A 66 1.97 6.08 -11.02
N SER A 67 1.05 7.07 -10.92
CA SER A 67 1.30 8.27 -10.12
C SER A 67 1.54 7.96 -8.64
N ILE A 68 0.83 6.95 -8.11
CA ILE A 68 1.03 6.48 -6.74
C ILE A 68 2.40 5.80 -6.61
N TYR A 69 2.74 4.91 -7.54
CA TYR A 69 4.02 4.24 -7.52
C TYR A 69 5.19 5.22 -7.61
N ASP A 70 5.16 6.16 -8.55
CA ASP A 70 6.22 7.16 -8.74
C ASP A 70 6.41 8.03 -7.48
N LYS A 71 5.34 8.35 -6.77
CA LYS A 71 5.39 9.19 -5.55
C LYS A 71 5.79 8.42 -4.30
N CYS A 72 5.38 7.17 -4.17
CA CYS A 72 5.51 6.38 -2.94
C CYS A 72 6.47 5.20 -3.08
N GLY A 73 6.27 4.37 -4.11
CA GLY A 73 7.00 3.11 -4.28
C GLY A 73 8.42 3.30 -4.78
N ALA A 74 8.59 4.12 -5.82
CA ALA A 74 9.88 4.26 -6.50
C ALA A 74 11.00 4.72 -5.55
N THR A 75 10.73 5.67 -4.67
CA THR A 75 11.72 6.18 -3.70
C THR A 75 12.14 5.11 -2.69
N VAL A 76 11.22 4.23 -2.28
CA VAL A 76 11.52 3.12 -1.37
C VAL A 76 12.36 2.06 -2.08
N VAL A 77 12.01 1.71 -3.32
CA VAL A 77 12.79 0.74 -4.13
C VAL A 77 14.21 1.27 -4.38
N GLU A 78 14.38 2.54 -4.75
CA GLU A 78 15.71 3.14 -4.92
C GLU A 78 16.52 3.13 -3.62
N ALA A 79 15.90 3.38 -2.48
CA ALA A 79 16.58 3.28 -1.18
C ALA A 79 17.03 1.84 -0.89
N VAL A 80 16.20 0.84 -1.20
CA VAL A 80 16.55 -0.58 -1.03
C VAL A 80 17.71 -0.98 -1.93
N LEU A 81 17.72 -0.54 -3.18
CA LEU A 81 18.84 -0.78 -4.12
C LEU A 81 20.15 -0.13 -3.67
N ASN A 82 20.07 0.92 -2.84
CA ASN A 82 21.23 1.56 -2.20
C ASN A 82 21.58 0.95 -0.81
N GLY A 83 21.00 -0.20 -0.45
CA GLY A 83 21.34 -0.96 0.76
C GLY A 83 20.54 -0.59 2.01
N TYR A 84 19.48 0.19 1.90
CA TYR A 84 18.58 0.50 3.02
C TYR A 84 17.41 -0.48 3.09
N ASN A 85 16.83 -0.65 4.26
CA ASN A 85 15.57 -1.37 4.38
C ASN A 85 14.42 -0.46 3.96
N GLY A 86 13.44 -1.02 3.25
CA GLY A 86 12.24 -0.31 2.83
C GLY A 86 10.99 -1.12 3.14
N THR A 87 9.97 -0.46 3.66
CA THR A 87 8.68 -1.07 3.97
C THR A 87 7.56 -0.20 3.41
N ILE A 88 6.61 -0.83 2.75
CA ILE A 88 5.37 -0.19 2.30
C ILE A 88 4.22 -1.05 2.81
N PHE A 89 3.23 -0.42 3.44
CA PHE A 89 2.03 -1.11 3.84
C PHE A 89 0.77 -0.31 3.50
N ALA A 90 -0.30 -1.01 3.17
CA ALA A 90 -1.60 -0.43 2.90
C ALA A 90 -2.53 -0.65 4.09
N TYR A 91 -3.14 0.42 4.56
CA TYR A 91 -4.08 0.42 5.68
C TYR A 91 -5.44 0.97 5.27
N GLY A 92 -6.48 0.44 5.86
CA GLY A 92 -7.86 0.87 5.64
C GLY A 92 -8.87 -0.25 5.92
N GLN A 93 -10.13 0.10 6.01
CA GLN A 93 -11.20 -0.89 6.19
C GLN A 93 -11.33 -1.85 4.99
N THR A 94 -12.09 -2.93 5.15
CA THR A 94 -12.43 -3.82 4.04
C THR A 94 -13.15 -3.03 2.94
N GLY A 95 -12.74 -3.24 1.68
CA GLY A 95 -13.27 -2.51 0.54
C GLY A 95 -12.65 -1.13 0.30
N ALA A 96 -11.72 -0.65 1.14
CA ALA A 96 -11.04 0.65 0.93
C ALA A 96 -10.10 0.69 -0.28
N GLY A 97 -9.76 -0.46 -0.88
CA GLY A 97 -8.89 -0.53 -2.05
C GLY A 97 -7.44 -0.89 -1.77
N LYS A 98 -7.14 -1.47 -0.59
CA LYS A 98 -5.78 -1.92 -0.23
C LYS A 98 -5.16 -2.84 -1.27
N THR A 99 -5.85 -3.92 -1.62
CA THR A 99 -5.41 -4.89 -2.63
C THR A 99 -5.23 -4.24 -3.99
N PHE A 100 -6.14 -3.35 -4.39
CA PHE A 100 -6.00 -2.62 -5.65
C PHE A 100 -4.77 -1.70 -5.65
N ALA A 101 -4.45 -1.05 -4.54
CA ALA A 101 -3.26 -0.21 -4.44
C ALA A 101 -1.96 -1.04 -4.46
N MET A 102 -1.94 -2.22 -3.79
CA MET A 102 -0.75 -3.05 -3.68
C MET A 102 -0.54 -3.96 -4.90
N GLU A 103 -1.53 -4.71 -5.31
CA GLU A 103 -1.47 -5.66 -6.42
C GLU A 103 -1.98 -5.04 -7.73
N GLY A 104 -3.10 -4.31 -7.64
CA GLY A 104 -3.78 -3.77 -8.82
C GLY A 104 -4.46 -4.86 -9.64
N VAL A 105 -4.43 -4.66 -10.95
CA VAL A 105 -4.91 -5.62 -11.96
C VAL A 105 -3.75 -5.91 -12.91
N PRO A 106 -3.47 -7.19 -13.22
CA PRO A 106 -2.31 -7.56 -14.05
C PRO A 106 -2.33 -6.95 -15.45
N ASP A 107 -3.51 -6.84 -16.05
CA ASP A 107 -3.73 -6.35 -17.40
C ASP A 107 -4.98 -5.45 -17.46
N PRO A 108 -4.91 -4.25 -18.02
CA PRO A 108 -3.74 -3.66 -18.68
C PRO A 108 -2.66 -3.16 -17.68
N PRO A 109 -1.40 -3.00 -18.13
CA PRO A 109 -0.26 -2.64 -17.26
C PRO A 109 -0.45 -1.36 -16.43
N GLU A 110 -1.24 -0.42 -16.92
CA GLU A 110 -1.54 0.85 -16.25
C GLU A 110 -2.31 0.66 -14.93
N LEU A 111 -2.93 -0.50 -14.75
CA LEU A 111 -3.68 -0.86 -13.54
C LEU A 111 -2.85 -1.67 -12.52
N ARG A 112 -1.59 -1.95 -12.81
CA ARG A 112 -0.69 -2.65 -11.91
C ARG A 112 -0.40 -1.83 -10.65
N GLY A 113 -0.48 -2.49 -9.50
CA GLY A 113 -0.24 -1.86 -8.20
C GLY A 113 1.24 -1.69 -7.85
N ILE A 114 1.50 -1.33 -6.60
CA ILE A 114 2.85 -1.07 -6.08
C ILE A 114 3.75 -2.29 -6.23
N ILE A 115 3.27 -3.49 -5.89
CA ILE A 115 4.07 -4.73 -5.91
C ILE A 115 4.61 -5.05 -7.31
N PRO A 116 3.78 -5.22 -8.35
CA PRO A 116 4.28 -5.54 -9.69
C PRO A 116 5.15 -4.42 -10.28
N ASN A 117 4.87 -3.15 -9.99
CA ASN A 117 5.72 -2.05 -10.42
C ASN A 117 7.08 -2.04 -9.70
N ALA A 118 7.13 -2.42 -8.42
CA ALA A 118 8.37 -2.55 -7.67
C ALA A 118 9.22 -3.71 -8.22
N PHE A 119 8.61 -4.85 -8.53
CA PHE A 119 9.34 -5.95 -9.18
C PHE A 119 9.91 -5.53 -10.53
N GLN A 120 9.10 -4.90 -11.37
CA GLN A 120 9.58 -4.41 -12.66
C GLN A 120 10.78 -3.48 -12.48
N HIS A 121 10.70 -2.51 -11.57
CA HIS A 121 11.76 -1.56 -11.30
C HIS A 121 13.06 -2.25 -10.82
N ILE A 122 12.95 -3.23 -9.90
CA ILE A 122 14.10 -4.00 -9.42
C ILE A 122 14.74 -4.78 -10.57
N PHE A 123 13.95 -5.50 -11.37
CA PHE A 123 14.47 -6.31 -12.45
C PHE A 123 15.03 -5.47 -13.61
N ASP A 124 14.47 -4.30 -13.88
CA ASP A 124 15.04 -3.36 -14.85
C ASP A 124 16.45 -2.89 -14.42
N LYS A 125 16.64 -2.63 -13.12
CA LYS A 125 17.97 -2.28 -12.57
C LYS A 125 18.94 -3.45 -12.62
N VAL A 126 18.50 -4.66 -12.30
CA VAL A 126 19.32 -5.88 -12.40
C VAL A 126 19.74 -6.14 -13.86
N ALA A 127 18.86 -5.91 -14.82
CA ALA A 127 19.13 -6.16 -16.24
C ALA A 127 20.21 -5.24 -16.86
N VAL A 128 20.42 -4.05 -16.28
CA VAL A 128 21.43 -3.08 -16.74
C VAL A 128 22.67 -3.05 -15.85
N ALA A 129 22.80 -4.00 -14.92
CA ALA A 129 23.94 -4.09 -14.02
C ALA A 129 25.22 -4.48 -14.78
N GLU A 130 26.37 -4.09 -14.25
CA GLU A 130 27.67 -4.40 -14.82
C GLU A 130 27.99 -5.91 -14.72
N GLU A 131 28.76 -6.47 -15.68
CA GLU A 131 29.06 -7.91 -15.76
C GLU A 131 29.65 -8.52 -14.48
N HIS A 132 30.32 -7.73 -13.67
CA HIS A 132 30.92 -8.19 -12.40
C HIS A 132 29.94 -8.13 -11.20
N GLN A 133 28.73 -7.60 -11.37
CA GLN A 133 27.70 -7.54 -10.32
C GLN A 133 26.75 -8.72 -10.45
N HIS A 134 26.59 -9.47 -9.37
CA HIS A 134 25.65 -10.57 -9.28
C HIS A 134 24.60 -10.27 -8.24
N PHE A 135 23.33 -10.39 -8.62
CA PHE A 135 22.21 -10.16 -7.74
C PHE A 135 21.54 -11.48 -7.36
N LEU A 136 21.23 -11.64 -6.10
CA LEU A 136 20.38 -12.71 -5.60
C LEU A 136 19.08 -12.11 -5.09
N VAL A 137 18.00 -12.32 -5.83
CA VAL A 137 16.66 -11.89 -5.44
C VAL A 137 15.93 -13.06 -4.81
N ARG A 138 15.43 -12.87 -3.59
CA ARG A 138 14.59 -13.84 -2.87
C ARG A 138 13.28 -13.19 -2.50
N ALA A 139 12.20 -13.93 -2.63
CA ALA A 139 10.87 -13.49 -2.24
C ALA A 139 10.24 -14.50 -1.27
N SER A 140 9.45 -14.01 -0.34
CA SER A 140 8.52 -14.79 0.47
C SER A 140 7.16 -14.10 0.43
N TYR A 141 6.10 -14.90 0.48
CA TYR A 141 4.74 -14.36 0.49
C TYR A 141 3.91 -15.14 1.49
N LEU A 142 3.46 -14.45 2.53
CA LEU A 142 2.74 -15.07 3.63
C LEU A 142 1.43 -14.33 3.91
N GLU A 143 0.48 -15.06 4.45
CA GLU A 143 -0.78 -14.53 4.97
C GLU A 143 -0.87 -14.83 6.46
N ILE A 144 -1.37 -13.86 7.23
CA ILE A 144 -1.78 -14.06 8.63
C ILE A 144 -3.28 -13.86 8.68
N TYR A 145 -4.00 -14.93 8.93
CA TYR A 145 -5.46 -14.90 9.05
C TYR A 145 -5.92 -15.78 10.21
N ASN A 146 -6.74 -15.21 11.10
CA ASN A 146 -7.30 -15.93 12.27
C ASN A 146 -6.24 -16.66 13.11
N GLU A 147 -5.13 -15.95 13.44
CA GLU A 147 -3.98 -16.45 14.21
C GLU A 147 -3.14 -17.55 13.52
N GLU A 148 -3.45 -17.89 12.27
CA GLU A 148 -2.69 -18.83 11.45
C GLU A 148 -1.78 -18.09 10.47
N ILE A 149 -0.57 -18.60 10.29
CA ILE A 149 0.37 -18.12 9.27
C ILE A 149 0.38 -19.12 8.13
N ARG A 150 0.20 -18.64 6.90
CA ARG A 150 0.23 -19.45 5.70
C ARG A 150 1.30 -18.94 4.74
N ASP A 151 2.15 -19.85 4.27
CA ASP A 151 3.07 -19.55 3.16
C ASP A 151 2.30 -19.68 1.84
N LEU A 152 2.13 -18.55 1.13
CA LEU A 152 1.37 -18.50 -0.12
C LEU A 152 2.18 -18.90 -1.36
N LEU A 153 3.51 -19.07 -1.23
CA LEU A 153 4.37 -19.60 -2.29
C LEU A 153 4.52 -21.12 -2.22
N TYR A 154 4.14 -21.75 -1.12
CA TYR A 154 4.23 -23.18 -0.94
C TYR A 154 2.96 -23.89 -1.41
N LEU A 155 3.08 -24.76 -2.39
CA LEU A 155 1.94 -25.48 -3.00
C LEU A 155 1.31 -26.57 -2.10
N HIS A 156 1.96 -26.89 -0.96
CA HIS A 156 1.40 -27.78 0.08
C HIS A 156 1.17 -26.97 1.34
N VAL A 157 -0.08 -26.86 1.75
CA VAL A 157 -0.52 -26.20 2.99
C VAL A 157 0.05 -26.97 4.18
N SER A 158 1.15 -26.50 4.75
CA SER A 158 1.56 -26.86 6.11
C SER A 158 1.14 -25.73 7.03
N GLU A 159 0.17 -25.99 7.89
CA GLU A 159 -0.26 -25.07 8.93
C GLU A 159 0.85 -24.97 9.98
N TYR A 160 1.44 -23.79 10.12
CA TYR A 160 2.34 -23.49 11.22
C TYR A 160 1.54 -22.84 12.36
N HIS A 161 1.30 -23.59 13.43
CA HIS A 161 0.79 -23.00 14.65
C HIS A 161 1.89 -22.19 15.34
N LEU A 162 1.64 -20.91 15.57
CA LEU A 162 2.44 -20.11 16.47
C LEU A 162 2.22 -20.59 17.91
N SER A 163 3.00 -21.58 18.34
CA SER A 163 3.07 -21.90 19.76
C SER A 163 3.81 -20.76 20.46
N SER A 164 3.11 -19.93 21.23
CA SER A 164 3.72 -19.01 22.17
C SER A 164 4.38 -19.84 23.28
N THR A 165 5.66 -20.15 23.14
CA THR A 165 6.47 -20.58 24.28
C THR A 165 6.64 -19.39 25.21
N ARG A 166 5.71 -19.26 26.16
CA ARG A 166 6.00 -18.53 27.40
C ARG A 166 6.91 -19.46 28.22
N ASP A 167 8.20 -19.25 28.09
CA ASP A 167 9.12 -19.80 29.08
C ASP A 167 8.85 -19.12 30.43
N HIS A 168 8.08 -19.81 31.26
CA HIS A 168 8.10 -19.61 32.71
C HIS A 168 9.23 -20.46 33.27
N SER A 169 10.43 -19.90 33.34
CA SER A 169 11.46 -20.39 34.29
C SER A 169 11.51 -19.43 35.46
N ALA A 170 10.67 -19.70 36.44
CA ALA A 170 10.87 -19.24 37.79
C ALA A 170 11.37 -20.45 38.61
N SER A 171 12.57 -20.35 39.11
CA SER A 171 13.04 -20.96 40.37
C SER A 171 14.41 -20.41 40.68
#